data_ae580c6e351baccd6dd83b0407316f29
#
_entry.id   ae580c6e351baccd6dd83b0407316f29
#
_cell.length_a   1.000
_cell.length_b   1.000
_cell.length_c   1.000
_cell.angle_alpha   90.00
_cell.angle_beta   90.00
_cell.angle_gamma   90.00
#
_symmetry.space_group_name_H-M   'P 1'
#
loop_
_entity.id
_entity.type
_entity.pdbx_description
1 polymer ?
#
loop_
_entity_poly.entity_id
_entity_poly.type
_entity_poly.pdbx_seq_one_letter_code
_entity_poly.pdbx_strand_id
1 'polypeptide(L)'
;DDYLKNSKKPFCLFITSDYPHGPYPKATKYSKKDIYKLPYHKGNVKNHMPGYYKNIEDDNIQLGKILKMVDTYGLRNNSMFIYASDHGMSGKWGLSEQGLKVPFIVRWPNHIQANTTSNTLLTFVDVLPTFLEASGSSTPKNLDGKSFYKTLKGNEKNVHQYIYGVATKQNIRACTVFPSRMVRGERYKLIRNYNAIEVMESNLGENEIINQFIKIGAQSFPNTPYEELYDLQNDPYQSKNLANDKKFAKQKELLSKELQNWMILQNDFLITDKMPLIKPTLHPLDRLSKWNDVSEKLQGKLTSKDYKSIHY
;
A
#
# COMPACT_ATOMS: atom_id res chain seq x y z
N ASP A 1 20.02 -3.77 -22.11
CA ASP A 1 21.03 -3.06 -22.91
C ASP A 1 20.67 -3.09 -24.38
N ASP A 2 20.55 -4.25 -25.01
CA ASP A 2 20.27 -4.40 -26.46
C ASP A 2 18.99 -3.73 -26.91
N TYR A 3 17.95 -3.75 -26.07
CA TYR A 3 16.69 -3.07 -26.37
C TYR A 3 16.88 -1.56 -26.52
N LEU A 4 17.53 -0.91 -25.58
CA LEU A 4 17.78 0.54 -25.63
C LEU A 4 18.69 0.94 -26.77
N LYS A 5 19.71 0.11 -27.05
CA LYS A 5 20.67 0.32 -28.16
C LYS A 5 19.99 0.27 -29.54
N ASN A 6 19.04 -0.63 -29.71
CA ASN A 6 18.45 -0.92 -31.03
C ASN A 6 17.08 -0.27 -31.24
N SER A 7 16.52 0.36 -30.21
CA SER A 7 15.18 0.95 -30.30
C SER A 7 15.19 2.23 -31.13
N LYS A 8 14.45 2.22 -32.24
CA LYS A 8 14.32 3.36 -33.19
C LYS A 8 12.96 4.07 -33.09
N LYS A 9 12.02 3.50 -32.35
CA LYS A 9 10.65 4.02 -32.18
C LYS A 9 10.43 4.47 -30.73
N PRO A 10 9.51 5.40 -30.47
CA PRO A 10 9.08 5.68 -29.11
C PRO A 10 8.62 4.40 -28.40
N PHE A 11 8.93 4.27 -27.13
CA PHE A 11 8.61 3.08 -26.33
C PHE A 11 8.26 3.47 -24.90
N CYS A 12 7.54 2.57 -24.23
CA CYS A 12 7.35 2.53 -22.80
C CYS A 12 7.98 1.23 -22.29
N LEU A 13 8.92 1.34 -21.36
CA LEU A 13 9.67 0.23 -20.83
C LEU A 13 9.49 0.15 -19.31
N PHE A 14 9.03 -1.00 -18.82
CA PHE A 14 8.98 -1.30 -17.39
C PHE A 14 10.16 -2.21 -17.03
N ILE A 15 10.93 -1.79 -16.03
CA ILE A 15 12.03 -2.56 -15.47
C ILE A 15 11.68 -2.86 -14.02
N THR A 16 11.50 -4.13 -13.68
CA THR A 16 11.20 -4.57 -12.33
C THR A 16 12.47 -5.08 -11.65
N SER A 17 12.67 -4.68 -10.39
CA SER A 17 13.75 -5.14 -9.53
C SER A 17 13.16 -5.90 -8.34
N ASP A 18 13.79 -6.99 -7.94
CA ASP A 18 13.45 -7.69 -6.70
C ASP A 18 14.02 -6.98 -5.47
N TYR A 19 14.96 -6.07 -5.68
CA TYR A 19 15.52 -5.27 -4.59
C TYR A 19 14.52 -4.22 -4.09
N PRO A 20 14.53 -3.93 -2.79
CA PRO A 20 15.41 -4.43 -1.72
C PRO A 20 14.86 -5.69 -1.00
N HIS A 21 13.96 -6.47 -1.61
CA HIS A 21 13.38 -7.67 -1.02
C HIS A 21 14.45 -8.70 -0.62
N GLY A 22 14.11 -9.61 0.32
CA GLY A 22 14.98 -10.73 0.67
C GLY A 22 15.14 -11.77 -0.45
N PRO A 23 16.16 -12.63 -0.38
CA PRO A 23 17.00 -12.87 0.79
C PRO A 23 18.00 -11.75 1.09
N TYR A 24 18.23 -11.52 2.40
CA TYR A 24 19.15 -10.48 2.84
C TYR A 24 20.56 -11.05 3.06
N PRO A 25 21.62 -10.42 2.52
CA PRO A 25 22.99 -10.87 2.76
C PRO A 25 23.33 -10.76 4.26
N LYS A 26 23.97 -11.82 4.78
CA LYS A 26 24.41 -11.87 6.18
C LYS A 26 25.68 -11.03 6.40
N ALA A 27 26.61 -11.07 5.44
CA ALA A 27 27.83 -10.25 5.45
C ALA A 27 27.59 -8.95 4.70
N THR A 28 27.80 -7.83 5.36
CA THR A 28 27.60 -6.49 4.81
C THR A 28 28.48 -5.48 5.57
N LYS A 29 28.78 -4.35 4.92
CA LYS A 29 29.46 -3.23 5.59
C LYS A 29 28.56 -2.51 6.61
N TYR A 30 27.25 -2.72 6.55
CA TYR A 30 26.29 -2.12 7.46
C TYR A 30 26.19 -2.91 8.77
N SER A 31 26.03 -2.20 9.86
CA SER A 31 25.79 -2.71 11.20
C SER A 31 24.44 -2.23 11.73
N LYS A 32 23.99 -2.75 12.86
CA LYS A 32 22.77 -2.25 13.52
C LYS A 32 22.84 -0.76 13.91
N LYS A 33 24.04 -0.21 14.05
CA LYS A 33 24.25 1.21 14.39
C LYS A 33 23.93 2.13 13.21
N ASP A 34 24.08 1.63 11.99
CA ASP A 34 23.84 2.37 10.75
C ASP A 34 22.36 2.44 10.39
N ILE A 35 21.52 1.63 11.07
CA ILE A 35 20.10 1.53 10.77
C ILE A 35 19.34 2.69 11.44
N TYR A 36 18.63 3.46 10.61
CA TYR A 36 17.75 4.52 11.10
C TYR A 36 16.61 3.94 11.93
N LYS A 37 16.52 4.37 13.18
CA LYS A 37 15.45 3.97 14.10
C LYS A 37 14.25 4.89 13.89
N LEU A 38 13.20 4.36 13.36
CA LEU A 38 11.94 5.10 13.26
C LEU A 38 11.33 5.28 14.66
N PRO A 39 10.69 6.42 14.94
CA PRO A 39 10.19 6.75 16.29
C PRO A 39 9.21 5.72 16.89
N TYR A 40 8.49 5.00 16.03
CA TYR A 40 7.54 3.96 16.44
C TYR A 40 8.16 2.57 16.63
N HIS A 41 9.42 2.38 16.26
CA HIS A 41 10.12 1.12 16.52
C HIS A 41 10.47 1.01 17.99
N LYS A 42 9.57 0.41 18.76
CA LYS A 42 9.85 0.00 20.14
C LYS A 42 10.68 -1.29 20.09
N GLY A 43 11.95 -1.20 20.40
CA GLY A 43 12.81 -2.37 20.53
C GLY A 43 14.10 -2.34 19.71
N ASN A 44 14.75 -3.50 19.65
CA ASN A 44 16.02 -3.67 18.94
C ASN A 44 15.85 -3.70 17.43
N VAL A 45 16.79 -3.13 16.70
CA VAL A 45 16.89 -3.27 15.25
C VAL A 45 16.90 -4.74 14.88
N LYS A 46 16.02 -5.14 13.99
CA LYS A 46 15.93 -6.53 13.50
C LYS A 46 17.25 -6.98 12.85
N ASN A 47 17.62 -8.25 13.05
CA ASN A 47 18.90 -8.78 12.60
C ASN A 47 19.14 -8.70 11.09
N HIS A 48 18.09 -8.71 10.28
CA HIS A 48 18.18 -8.64 8.82
C HIS A 48 18.34 -7.22 8.25
N MET A 49 18.14 -6.18 9.06
CA MET A 49 18.14 -4.80 8.57
C MET A 49 19.47 -4.35 7.94
N PRO A 50 20.65 -4.75 8.43
CA PRO A 50 21.91 -4.46 7.73
C PRO A 50 21.94 -5.04 6.30
N GLY A 51 21.44 -6.25 6.11
CA GLY A 51 21.31 -6.87 4.79
C GLY A 51 20.26 -6.17 3.90
N TYR A 52 19.17 -5.68 4.48
CA TYR A 52 18.19 -4.85 3.76
C TYR A 52 18.83 -3.56 3.23
N TYR A 53 19.67 -2.89 4.03
CA TYR A 53 20.42 -1.70 3.59
C TYR A 53 21.40 -2.02 2.46
N LYS A 54 22.02 -3.20 2.52
CA LYS A 54 22.88 -3.67 1.43
C LYS A 54 22.09 -3.89 0.14
N ASN A 55 20.90 -4.46 0.23
CA ASN A 55 20.03 -4.63 -0.93
C ASN A 55 19.59 -3.27 -1.52
N ILE A 56 19.31 -2.25 -0.70
CA ILE A 56 19.04 -0.88 -1.18
C ILE A 56 20.26 -0.31 -1.90
N GLU A 57 21.47 -0.52 -1.39
CA GLU A 57 22.70 -0.10 -2.06
C GLU A 57 22.87 -0.78 -3.43
N ASP A 58 22.60 -2.08 -3.49
CA ASP A 58 22.71 -2.84 -4.75
C ASP A 58 21.65 -2.39 -5.77
N ASP A 59 20.42 -2.11 -5.33
CA ASP A 59 19.39 -1.52 -6.19
C ASP A 59 19.82 -0.15 -6.73
N ASN A 60 20.38 0.70 -5.88
CA ASN A 60 20.90 2.01 -6.28
C ASN A 60 22.04 1.90 -7.31
N ILE A 61 22.91 0.88 -7.18
CA ILE A 61 23.96 0.59 -8.17
C ILE A 61 23.33 0.18 -9.52
N GLN A 62 22.30 -0.67 -9.51
CA GLN A 62 21.62 -1.06 -10.74
C GLN A 62 20.89 0.13 -11.39
N LEU A 63 20.19 0.94 -10.60
CA LEU A 63 19.58 2.17 -11.09
C LEU A 63 20.63 3.09 -11.77
N GLY A 64 21.80 3.25 -11.16
CA GLY A 64 22.90 4.03 -11.75
C GLY A 64 23.34 3.49 -13.10
N LYS A 65 23.43 2.15 -13.26
CA LYS A 65 23.77 1.52 -14.56
C LYS A 65 22.69 1.79 -15.62
N ILE A 66 21.41 1.69 -15.25
CA ILE A 66 20.30 1.96 -16.17
C ILE A 66 20.31 3.42 -16.63
N LEU A 67 20.48 4.35 -15.70
CA LEU A 67 20.58 5.79 -16.03
C LEU A 67 21.76 6.07 -16.95
N LYS A 68 22.91 5.41 -16.72
CA LYS A 68 24.08 5.53 -17.60
C LYS A 68 23.79 5.00 -19.02
N MET A 69 23.08 3.90 -19.15
CA MET A 69 22.66 3.38 -20.48
C MET A 69 21.75 4.37 -21.20
N VAL A 70 20.75 4.93 -20.51
CA VAL A 70 19.87 5.98 -21.05
C VAL A 70 20.67 7.17 -21.57
N ASP A 71 21.69 7.58 -20.83
CA ASP A 71 22.59 8.69 -21.23
C ASP A 71 23.49 8.30 -22.41
N THR A 72 24.07 7.10 -22.40
CA THR A 72 24.97 6.57 -23.43
C THR A 72 24.28 6.44 -24.79
N TYR A 73 23.02 6.04 -24.81
CA TYR A 73 22.25 5.90 -26.06
C TYR A 73 21.52 7.19 -26.49
N GLY A 74 21.86 8.33 -25.88
CA GLY A 74 21.30 9.64 -26.26
C GLY A 74 19.83 9.83 -25.90
N LEU A 75 19.27 8.96 -25.06
CA LEU A 75 17.85 8.98 -24.71
C LEU A 75 17.51 9.97 -23.58
N ARG A 76 18.52 10.50 -22.89
CA ARG A 76 18.38 11.34 -21.70
C ARG A 76 17.36 12.47 -21.84
N ASN A 77 17.48 13.23 -22.92
CA ASN A 77 16.71 14.46 -23.11
C ASN A 77 15.31 14.22 -23.69
N ASN A 78 15.05 13.00 -24.14
CA ASN A 78 13.77 12.59 -24.72
C ASN A 78 13.12 11.43 -23.96
N SER A 79 13.41 11.30 -22.67
CA SER A 79 12.84 10.24 -21.82
C SER A 79 12.32 10.81 -20.52
N MET A 80 11.09 10.48 -20.18
CA MET A 80 10.55 10.54 -18.83
C MET A 80 10.97 9.26 -18.11
N PHE A 81 11.82 9.37 -17.10
CA PHE A 81 12.27 8.25 -16.28
C PHE A 81 11.61 8.35 -14.90
N ILE A 82 10.91 7.30 -14.49
CA ILE A 82 10.26 7.21 -13.18
C ILE A 82 10.88 6.08 -12.39
N TYR A 83 11.26 6.36 -11.14
CA TYR A 83 11.64 5.36 -10.15
C TYR A 83 10.60 5.36 -9.03
N ALA A 84 10.06 4.20 -8.72
CA ALA A 84 9.11 4.03 -7.63
C ALA A 84 9.25 2.64 -7.00
N SER A 85 8.83 2.50 -5.75
CA SER A 85 8.63 1.20 -5.09
C SER A 85 7.18 0.76 -5.21
N ASP A 86 6.91 -0.55 -5.18
CA ASP A 86 5.56 -1.12 -5.21
C ASP A 86 4.79 -0.88 -3.91
N HIS A 87 5.49 -0.82 -2.77
CA HIS A 87 4.94 -0.49 -1.45
C HIS A 87 6.02 0.12 -0.54
N GLY A 88 5.60 0.66 0.59
CA GLY A 88 6.50 1.24 1.58
C GLY A 88 7.32 0.19 2.35
N MET A 89 8.25 0.65 3.17
CA MET A 89 9.23 -0.18 3.88
C MET A 89 8.60 -1.22 4.81
N SER A 90 7.46 -0.91 5.42
CA SER A 90 6.75 -1.82 6.32
C SER A 90 5.24 -1.58 6.23
N GLY A 91 4.43 -2.47 6.83
CA GLY A 91 2.98 -2.31 6.76
C GLY A 91 2.36 -2.81 5.44
N LYS A 92 3.08 -3.63 4.68
CA LYS A 92 2.54 -4.36 3.53
C LYS A 92 1.20 -5.00 3.93
N TRP A 93 0.20 -4.89 3.05
CA TRP A 93 -1.18 -5.33 3.25
C TRP A 93 -2.05 -4.44 4.15
N GLY A 94 -1.50 -3.38 4.73
CA GLY A 94 -2.23 -2.40 5.53
C GLY A 94 -2.43 -1.08 4.79
N LEU A 95 -3.24 -0.19 5.40
CA LEU A 95 -3.54 1.14 4.86
C LEU A 95 -2.75 2.26 5.55
N SER A 96 -1.73 1.91 6.34
CA SER A 96 -0.85 2.91 6.97
C SER A 96 0.08 3.59 5.95
N GLU A 97 0.59 4.78 6.28
CA GLU A 97 1.61 5.47 5.46
C GLU A 97 2.86 4.61 5.29
N GLN A 98 3.20 3.79 6.28
CA GLN A 98 4.36 2.89 6.22
C GLN A 98 4.25 1.84 5.10
N GLY A 99 3.03 1.46 4.73
CA GLY A 99 2.77 0.51 3.65
C GLY A 99 2.46 1.19 2.32
N LEU A 100 1.83 2.36 2.33
CA LEU A 100 1.31 3.01 1.13
C LEU A 100 2.20 4.13 0.60
N LYS A 101 2.95 4.83 1.46
CA LYS A 101 3.85 5.88 1.01
C LYS A 101 5.13 5.28 0.45
N VAL A 102 5.37 5.53 -0.82
CA VAL A 102 6.52 5.02 -1.56
C VAL A 102 7.42 6.16 -2.04
N PRO A 103 8.73 5.90 -2.26
CA PRO A 103 9.53 6.81 -3.06
C PRO A 103 8.93 6.91 -4.46
N PHE A 104 8.83 8.13 -4.97
CA PHE A 104 8.37 8.40 -6.33
C PHE A 104 9.20 9.55 -6.90
N ILE A 105 10.08 9.24 -7.84
CA ILE A 105 11.06 10.18 -8.38
C ILE A 105 10.91 10.23 -9.88
N VAL A 106 10.81 11.44 -10.43
CA VAL A 106 10.71 11.66 -11.88
C VAL A 106 11.95 12.43 -12.36
N ARG A 107 12.62 11.91 -13.38
CA ARG A 107 13.67 12.59 -14.12
C ARG A 107 13.17 12.81 -15.55
N TRP A 108 13.02 14.07 -15.94
CA TRP A 108 12.60 14.44 -17.30
C TRP A 108 13.26 15.74 -17.71
N PRO A 109 14.53 15.69 -18.16
CA PRO A 109 15.29 16.89 -18.55
C PRO A 109 14.55 17.70 -19.60
N ASN A 110 14.71 19.02 -19.57
CA ASN A 110 14.06 20.00 -20.43
C ASN A 110 12.52 20.13 -20.26
N HIS A 111 11.90 19.28 -19.44
CA HIS A 111 10.45 19.30 -19.22
C HIS A 111 10.08 19.66 -17.80
N ILE A 112 10.88 19.27 -16.82
CA ILE A 112 10.65 19.56 -15.40
C ILE A 112 11.88 20.22 -14.78
N GLN A 113 11.66 21.10 -13.81
CA GLN A 113 12.74 21.75 -13.07
C GLN A 113 13.44 20.72 -12.18
N ALA A 114 14.78 20.68 -12.27
CA ALA A 114 15.58 19.82 -11.42
C ALA A 114 15.54 20.26 -9.93
N ASN A 115 15.83 19.32 -9.03
CA ASN A 115 15.90 19.54 -7.57
C ASN A 115 14.62 20.16 -6.96
N THR A 116 13.46 19.81 -7.49
CA THR A 116 12.15 20.19 -6.94
C THR A 116 11.50 19.04 -6.20
N THR A 117 10.65 19.36 -5.23
CA THR A 117 9.81 18.42 -4.52
C THR A 117 8.36 18.89 -4.54
N SER A 118 7.43 17.94 -4.48
CA SER A 118 6.01 18.22 -4.42
C SER A 118 5.35 17.38 -3.32
N ASN A 119 4.40 17.99 -2.61
CA ASN A 119 3.53 17.31 -1.65
C ASN A 119 2.18 16.89 -2.25
N THR A 120 2.04 16.99 -3.56
CA THR A 120 0.82 16.61 -4.28
C THR A 120 0.45 15.17 -3.98
N LEU A 121 -0.81 14.94 -3.69
CA LEU A 121 -1.34 13.59 -3.51
C LEU A 121 -1.46 12.91 -4.86
N LEU A 122 -0.76 11.77 -5.00
CA LEU A 122 -0.76 10.93 -6.19
C LEU A 122 -1.01 9.47 -5.81
N THR A 123 -1.53 8.72 -6.76
CA THR A 123 -1.68 7.27 -6.68
C THR A 123 -1.15 6.62 -7.95
N PHE A 124 -0.88 5.32 -7.93
CA PHE A 124 -0.36 4.65 -9.13
C PHE A 124 -1.36 4.60 -10.30
N VAL A 125 -2.66 4.74 -10.03
CA VAL A 125 -3.66 4.85 -11.11
C VAL A 125 -3.49 6.12 -11.94
N ASP A 126 -2.78 7.13 -11.43
CA ASP A 126 -2.51 8.40 -12.11
C ASP A 126 -1.37 8.30 -13.15
N VAL A 127 -0.58 7.22 -13.10
CA VAL A 127 0.58 7.07 -13.98
C VAL A 127 0.16 6.89 -15.44
N LEU A 128 -0.83 6.04 -15.71
CA LEU A 128 -1.30 5.79 -17.06
C LEU A 128 -1.85 7.06 -17.75
N PRO A 129 -2.80 7.82 -17.18
CA PRO A 129 -3.26 9.06 -17.79
C PRO A 129 -2.13 10.09 -17.97
N THR A 130 -1.14 10.10 -17.08
CA THR A 130 0.03 10.98 -17.23
C THR A 130 0.90 10.60 -18.43
N PHE A 131 1.12 9.30 -18.64
CA PHE A 131 1.87 8.83 -19.81
C PHE A 131 1.14 9.11 -21.12
N LEU A 132 -0.16 8.93 -21.15
CA LEU A 132 -0.98 9.25 -22.31
C LEU A 132 -0.90 10.75 -22.65
N GLU A 133 -1.07 11.62 -21.68
CA GLU A 133 -0.94 13.08 -21.88
C GLU A 133 0.48 13.46 -22.31
N ALA A 134 1.50 12.90 -21.67
CA ALA A 134 2.91 13.17 -22.01
C ALA A 134 3.28 12.72 -23.43
N SER A 135 2.66 11.67 -23.93
CA SER A 135 2.86 11.17 -25.31
C SER A 135 2.00 11.89 -26.35
N GLY A 136 1.13 12.82 -25.97
CA GLY A 136 0.18 13.48 -26.85
C GLY A 136 -1.01 12.60 -27.27
N SER A 137 -1.21 11.47 -26.57
CA SER A 137 -2.32 10.57 -26.81
C SER A 137 -3.59 11.03 -26.09
N SER A 138 -4.75 10.65 -26.62
CA SER A 138 -6.03 10.90 -25.92
C SER A 138 -6.16 10.03 -24.71
N THR A 139 -6.63 10.60 -23.60
CA THR A 139 -6.91 9.88 -22.37
C THR A 139 -8.34 9.34 -22.38
N PRO A 140 -8.56 8.02 -22.21
CA PRO A 140 -9.90 7.46 -22.08
C PRO A 140 -10.66 8.09 -20.90
N LYS A 141 -11.96 8.32 -21.09
CA LYS A 141 -12.82 8.99 -20.08
C LYS A 141 -13.11 8.14 -18.84
N ASN A 142 -12.93 6.84 -18.94
CA ASN A 142 -13.26 5.85 -17.90
C ASN A 142 -12.04 5.41 -17.05
N LEU A 143 -11.00 6.21 -16.99
CA LEU A 143 -9.88 5.97 -16.09
C LEU A 143 -10.18 6.53 -14.68
N ASP A 144 -9.86 5.78 -13.65
CA ASP A 144 -9.97 6.22 -12.25
C ASP A 144 -8.91 7.25 -11.89
N GLY A 145 -7.74 7.19 -12.53
CA GLY A 145 -6.62 8.09 -12.30
C GLY A 145 -6.75 9.44 -13.01
N LYS A 146 -6.03 10.42 -12.51
CA LYS A 146 -5.89 11.77 -13.09
C LYS A 146 -4.44 12.03 -13.46
N SER A 147 -4.23 12.62 -14.62
CA SER A 147 -2.87 12.99 -15.04
C SER A 147 -2.26 14.04 -14.11
N PHE A 148 -1.02 13.82 -13.70
CA PHE A 148 -0.19 14.80 -13.00
C PHE A 148 0.83 15.48 -13.91
N TYR A 149 0.65 15.38 -15.24
CA TYR A 149 1.55 16.01 -16.22
C TYR A 149 1.71 17.51 -15.99
N LYS A 150 0.62 18.23 -15.75
CA LYS A 150 0.65 19.68 -15.47
C LYS A 150 1.37 19.98 -14.15
N THR A 151 1.24 19.13 -13.16
CA THR A 151 1.96 19.25 -11.88
C THR A 151 3.46 19.09 -12.07
N LEU A 152 3.90 18.13 -12.89
CA LEU A 152 5.31 17.98 -13.26
C LEU A 152 5.86 19.24 -13.93
N LYS A 153 5.07 19.95 -14.70
CA LYS A 153 5.41 21.22 -15.35
C LYS A 153 5.33 22.44 -14.43
N GLY A 154 4.91 22.28 -13.18
CA GLY A 154 4.71 23.37 -12.24
C GLY A 154 3.44 24.20 -12.46
N ASN A 155 2.55 23.76 -13.34
CA ASN A 155 1.33 24.49 -13.74
C ASN A 155 0.12 24.16 -12.88
N GLU A 156 0.18 23.12 -12.06
CA GLU A 156 -0.89 22.69 -11.18
C GLU A 156 -0.31 22.18 -9.86
N LYS A 157 -0.92 22.58 -8.74
CA LYS A 157 -0.43 22.20 -7.40
C LYS A 157 -1.08 20.94 -6.85
N ASN A 158 -2.35 20.68 -7.18
CA ASN A 158 -3.14 19.62 -6.57
C ASN A 158 -3.86 18.81 -7.65
N VAL A 159 -3.50 17.53 -7.75
CA VAL A 159 -4.20 16.56 -8.62
C VAL A 159 -5.44 16.01 -7.92
N HIS A 160 -5.30 15.68 -6.64
CA HIS A 160 -6.36 15.17 -5.81
C HIS A 160 -6.48 15.97 -4.50
N GLN A 161 -7.71 16.25 -4.10
CA GLN A 161 -8.01 16.72 -2.75
C GLN A 161 -7.94 15.56 -1.75
N TYR A 162 -8.42 14.39 -2.18
CA TYR A 162 -8.40 13.15 -1.42
C TYR A 162 -7.91 11.99 -2.29
N ILE A 163 -7.23 11.06 -1.66
CA ILE A 163 -6.90 9.75 -2.22
C ILE A 163 -7.46 8.65 -1.31
N TYR A 164 -7.70 7.49 -1.91
CA TYR A 164 -8.40 6.39 -1.24
C TYR A 164 -7.57 5.12 -1.28
N GLY A 165 -7.84 4.23 -0.33
CA GLY A 165 -7.19 2.93 -0.27
C GLY A 165 -8.14 1.84 0.16
N VAL A 166 -7.90 0.66 -0.39
CA VAL A 166 -8.68 -0.54 -0.16
C VAL A 166 -7.78 -1.64 0.36
N ALA A 167 -8.20 -2.31 1.43
CA ALA A 167 -7.63 -3.56 1.86
C ALA A 167 -8.77 -4.56 2.09
N THR A 168 -8.66 -5.73 1.46
CA THR A 168 -9.64 -6.82 1.58
C THR A 168 -8.93 -8.13 1.79
N LYS A 169 -8.15 -8.21 2.86
CA LYS A 169 -7.39 -9.41 3.14
C LYS A 169 -8.09 -10.27 4.18
N GLN A 170 -8.18 -11.54 3.87
CA GLN A 170 -8.55 -12.58 4.81
C GLN A 170 -7.38 -13.54 4.95
N ASN A 171 -6.84 -13.66 6.16
CA ASN A 171 -5.71 -14.54 6.45
C ASN A 171 -6.07 -15.54 7.54
N ILE A 172 -6.27 -16.76 7.13
CA ILE A 172 -6.64 -17.86 8.03
C ILE A 172 -5.55 -18.19 9.06
N ARG A 173 -4.26 -18.14 8.67
CA ARG A 173 -3.15 -18.43 9.58
C ARG A 173 -3.06 -17.47 10.74
N ALA A 174 -3.25 -16.18 10.46
CA ALA A 174 -3.22 -15.16 11.48
C ALA A 174 -4.59 -14.92 12.10
N CYS A 175 -5.60 -15.67 11.72
CA CYS A 175 -6.99 -15.48 12.14
C CYS A 175 -7.46 -14.03 11.96
N THR A 176 -7.06 -13.42 10.85
CA THR A 176 -7.31 -12.00 10.61
C THR A 176 -8.14 -11.83 9.35
N VAL A 177 -9.17 -11.03 9.46
CA VAL A 177 -9.98 -10.55 8.35
C VAL A 177 -9.78 -9.05 8.26
N PHE A 178 -9.40 -8.54 7.10
CA PHE A 178 -9.03 -7.12 6.95
C PHE A 178 -9.77 -6.43 5.81
N PRO A 179 -11.09 -6.37 5.82
CA PRO A 179 -11.77 -5.42 4.98
C PRO A 179 -11.62 -4.04 5.63
N SER A 180 -10.82 -3.22 5.02
CA SER A 180 -10.58 -1.85 5.47
C SER A 180 -10.65 -0.90 4.29
N ARG A 181 -11.05 0.34 4.56
CA ARG A 181 -11.09 1.44 3.60
C ARG A 181 -10.43 2.66 4.22
N MET A 182 -9.80 3.47 3.41
CA MET A 182 -9.25 4.72 3.90
C MET A 182 -9.48 5.87 2.94
N VAL A 183 -9.55 7.07 3.50
CA VAL A 183 -9.45 8.34 2.80
C VAL A 183 -8.31 9.15 3.40
N ARG A 184 -7.52 9.79 2.55
CA ARG A 184 -6.41 10.64 2.93
C ARG A 184 -6.49 11.97 2.20
N GLY A 185 -6.58 13.07 2.95
CA GLY A 185 -6.33 14.42 2.46
C GLY A 185 -4.85 14.81 2.67
N GLU A 186 -4.55 16.08 2.47
CA GLU A 186 -3.18 16.59 2.64
C GLU A 186 -2.65 16.36 4.07
N ARG A 187 -3.45 16.65 5.08
CA ARG A 187 -3.05 16.57 6.49
C ARG A 187 -3.63 15.38 7.23
N TYR A 188 -4.90 15.06 7.01
CA TYR A 188 -5.58 14.05 7.81
C TYR A 188 -5.89 12.81 7.02
N LYS A 189 -5.89 11.67 7.73
CA LYS A 189 -6.19 10.35 7.19
C LYS A 189 -7.15 9.63 8.11
N LEU A 190 -8.22 9.10 7.55
CA LEU A 190 -9.17 8.22 8.22
C LEU A 190 -9.05 6.81 7.63
N ILE A 191 -8.97 5.81 8.51
CA ILE A 191 -9.06 4.38 8.16
C ILE A 191 -10.27 3.84 8.88
N ARG A 192 -11.10 3.07 8.17
CA ARG A 192 -12.23 2.34 8.74
C ARG A 192 -11.99 0.85 8.59
N ASN A 193 -12.00 0.13 9.71
CA ASN A 193 -11.66 -1.28 9.81
C ASN A 193 -12.93 -2.10 10.09
N TYR A 194 -13.47 -2.73 9.09
CA TYR A 194 -14.70 -3.51 9.20
C TYR A 194 -14.49 -4.88 9.84
N ASN A 195 -13.25 -5.23 10.15
CA ASN A 195 -12.87 -6.43 10.91
C ASN A 195 -12.81 -6.21 12.42
N ALA A 196 -13.18 -5.04 12.91
CA ALA A 196 -13.29 -4.79 14.34
C ALA A 196 -14.33 -5.71 14.96
N ILE A 197 -14.06 -6.25 16.15
CA ILE A 197 -14.96 -7.18 16.83
C ILE A 197 -16.35 -6.56 17.00
N GLU A 198 -16.41 -5.30 17.39
CA GLU A 198 -17.66 -4.55 17.54
C GLU A 198 -18.51 -4.49 16.27
N VAL A 199 -17.85 -4.42 15.08
CA VAL A 199 -18.55 -4.45 13.79
C VAL A 199 -19.02 -5.86 13.47
N MET A 200 -18.19 -6.85 13.74
CA MET A 200 -18.57 -8.25 13.54
C MET A 200 -19.76 -8.65 14.42
N GLU A 201 -19.73 -8.30 15.68
CA GLU A 201 -20.80 -8.59 16.62
C GLU A 201 -22.11 -7.87 16.28
N SER A 202 -22.02 -6.59 15.88
CA SER A 202 -23.22 -5.80 15.54
C SER A 202 -23.87 -6.21 14.23
N ASN A 203 -23.08 -6.65 13.24
CA ASN A 203 -23.61 -6.94 11.91
C ASN A 203 -24.06 -8.38 11.69
N LEU A 204 -23.62 -9.27 12.52
CA LEU A 204 -23.67 -10.67 12.20
C LEU A 204 -24.46 -11.51 13.22
N GLY A 205 -24.92 -10.86 14.29
CA GLY A 205 -25.85 -11.31 15.35
C GLY A 205 -26.06 -12.80 15.60
N GLU A 206 -26.29 -13.56 14.60
CA GLU A 206 -26.63 -14.98 14.74
C GLU A 206 -25.63 -15.89 14.05
N ASN A 207 -24.32 -15.71 14.19
CA ASN A 207 -23.72 -16.26 13.07
C ASN A 207 -22.73 -17.35 13.29
N GLU A 208 -23.03 -18.46 12.66
CA GLU A 208 -22.09 -19.54 12.44
C GLU A 208 -20.72 -19.06 11.95
N ILE A 209 -20.71 -18.05 11.09
CA ILE A 209 -19.48 -17.46 10.55
C ILE A 209 -18.70 -16.68 11.61
N ILE A 210 -19.36 -15.85 12.43
CA ILE A 210 -18.70 -15.18 13.56
C ILE A 210 -18.15 -16.21 14.55
N ASN A 211 -18.96 -17.20 14.90
CA ASN A 211 -18.54 -18.25 15.81
C ASN A 211 -17.31 -18.99 15.27
N GLN A 212 -17.20 -19.14 13.96
CA GLN A 212 -16.00 -19.70 13.34
C GLN A 212 -14.78 -18.78 13.50
N PHE A 213 -14.92 -17.47 13.29
CA PHE A 213 -13.81 -16.52 13.52
C PHE A 213 -13.40 -16.46 14.98
N ILE A 214 -14.36 -16.49 15.91
CA ILE A 214 -14.09 -16.58 17.35
C ILE A 214 -13.36 -17.88 17.67
N LYS A 215 -13.83 -19.00 17.14
CA LYS A 215 -13.24 -20.32 17.34
C LYS A 215 -11.80 -20.41 16.87
N ILE A 216 -11.45 -19.76 15.75
CA ILE A 216 -10.06 -19.67 15.28
C ILE A 216 -9.24 -18.62 16.02
N GLY A 217 -9.82 -17.97 17.02
CA GLY A 217 -9.11 -17.09 17.94
C GLY A 217 -9.08 -15.62 17.56
N ALA A 218 -10.05 -15.13 16.78
CA ALA A 218 -10.13 -13.71 16.41
C ALA A 218 -10.09 -12.77 17.63
N GLN A 219 -10.74 -13.17 18.72
CA GLN A 219 -10.73 -12.42 19.99
C GLN A 219 -9.38 -12.43 20.73
N SER A 220 -8.48 -13.35 20.40
CA SER A 220 -7.15 -13.40 21.05
C SER A 220 -6.10 -12.54 20.36
N PHE A 221 -6.44 -11.87 19.27
CA PHE A 221 -5.59 -10.92 18.58
C PHE A 221 -5.87 -9.49 19.06
N PRO A 222 -4.87 -8.59 18.98
CA PRO A 222 -5.13 -7.18 19.26
C PRO A 222 -6.29 -6.69 18.39
N ASN A 223 -7.36 -6.24 19.04
CA ASN A 223 -8.50 -5.72 18.33
C ASN A 223 -8.11 -4.42 17.63
N THR A 224 -8.23 -4.40 16.31
CA THR A 224 -8.06 -3.17 15.53
C THR A 224 -9.29 -2.31 15.74
N PRO A 225 -9.15 -1.04 16.16
CA PRO A 225 -10.31 -0.17 16.36
C PRO A 225 -11.07 0.03 15.05
N TYR A 226 -12.38 0.21 15.13
CA TYR A 226 -13.23 0.43 13.95
C TYR A 226 -12.77 1.64 13.14
N GLU A 227 -12.45 2.74 13.81
CA GLU A 227 -11.95 3.94 13.15
C GLU A 227 -10.57 4.35 13.68
N GLU A 228 -9.74 4.76 12.76
CA GLU A 228 -8.44 5.35 13.05
C GLU A 228 -8.33 6.69 12.32
N LEU A 229 -8.08 7.76 13.08
CA LEU A 229 -7.85 9.10 12.54
C LEU A 229 -6.43 9.56 12.90
N TYR A 230 -5.72 10.08 11.92
CA TYR A 230 -4.35 10.54 12.09
C TYR A 230 -4.13 11.94 11.53
N ASP A 231 -3.36 12.76 12.24
CA ASP A 231 -2.83 14.05 11.79
C ASP A 231 -1.41 13.84 11.24
N LEU A 232 -1.29 13.61 9.95
CA LEU A 232 -0.01 13.24 9.32
C LEU A 232 1.03 14.37 9.31
N GLN A 233 0.62 15.61 9.56
CA GLN A 233 1.53 16.73 9.69
C GLN A 233 2.27 16.68 11.03
N ASN A 234 1.58 16.33 12.11
CA ASN A 234 2.14 16.29 13.45
C ASN A 234 2.56 14.86 13.87
N ASP A 235 1.98 13.85 13.24
CA ASP A 235 2.25 12.44 13.49
C ASP A 235 2.37 11.67 12.15
N PRO A 236 3.46 11.86 11.40
CA PRO A 236 3.66 11.21 10.10
C PRO A 236 3.79 9.67 10.21
N TYR A 237 3.98 9.16 11.41
CA TYR A 237 4.13 7.72 11.67
C TYR A 237 2.87 7.06 12.22
N GLN A 238 1.79 7.81 12.35
CA GLN A 238 0.50 7.28 12.80
C GLN A 238 0.58 6.55 14.15
N SER A 239 1.26 7.17 15.10
CA SER A 239 1.49 6.60 16.43
C SER A 239 0.31 6.81 17.38
N LYS A 240 -0.52 7.84 17.12
CA LYS A 240 -1.62 8.25 17.99
C LYS A 240 -2.94 8.30 17.19
N ASN A 241 -3.84 7.37 17.49
CA ASN A 241 -5.20 7.42 16.97
C ASN A 241 -6.02 8.53 17.64
N LEU A 242 -6.56 9.43 16.84
CA LEU A 242 -7.35 10.59 17.26
C LEU A 242 -8.87 10.39 17.07
N ALA A 243 -9.31 9.23 16.62
CA ALA A 243 -10.72 8.98 16.25
C ALA A 243 -11.71 9.24 17.40
N ASN A 244 -11.28 9.04 18.65
CA ASN A 244 -12.11 9.26 19.84
C ASN A 244 -11.82 10.60 20.56
N ASP A 245 -10.94 11.44 20.04
CA ASP A 245 -10.67 12.76 20.61
C ASP A 245 -11.70 13.77 20.07
N LYS A 246 -12.52 14.30 20.97
CA LYS A 246 -13.60 15.29 20.67
C LYS A 246 -13.09 16.52 19.89
N LYS A 247 -11.82 16.87 20.05
CA LYS A 247 -11.20 18.00 19.33
C LYS A 247 -11.17 17.80 17.83
N PHE A 248 -11.15 16.54 17.38
CA PHE A 248 -11.08 16.16 15.98
C PHE A 248 -12.40 15.63 15.41
N ALA A 249 -13.51 15.75 16.18
CA ALA A 249 -14.80 15.22 15.77
C ALA A 249 -15.26 15.74 14.39
N LYS A 250 -15.17 17.06 14.16
CA LYS A 250 -15.52 17.67 12.88
C LYS A 250 -14.66 17.15 11.73
N GLN A 251 -13.36 16.96 11.97
CA GLN A 251 -12.44 16.44 10.96
C GLN A 251 -12.75 14.99 10.63
N LYS A 252 -13.05 14.18 11.65
CA LYS A 252 -13.48 12.80 11.48
C LYS A 252 -14.76 12.72 10.67
N GLU A 253 -15.76 13.50 11.01
CA GLU A 253 -17.04 13.56 10.30
C GLU A 253 -16.87 13.91 8.82
N LEU A 254 -16.06 14.93 8.51
CA LEU A 254 -15.75 15.32 7.15
C LEU A 254 -15.16 14.16 6.34
N LEU A 255 -14.14 13.51 6.88
CA LEU A 255 -13.47 12.40 6.20
C LEU A 255 -14.37 11.15 6.13
N SER A 256 -15.20 10.90 7.14
CA SER A 256 -16.17 9.81 7.12
C SER A 256 -17.18 9.98 5.99
N LYS A 257 -17.70 11.20 5.83
CA LYS A 257 -18.63 11.52 4.75
C LYS A 257 -17.96 11.39 3.38
N GLU A 258 -16.73 11.87 3.26
CA GLU A 258 -15.96 11.76 2.02
C GLU A 258 -15.68 10.29 1.65
N LEU A 259 -15.26 9.49 2.61
CA LEU A 259 -15.05 8.06 2.41
C LEU A 259 -16.35 7.35 1.99
N GLN A 260 -17.45 7.67 2.65
CA GLN A 260 -18.75 7.07 2.32
C GLN A 260 -19.19 7.44 0.88
N ASN A 261 -19.05 8.71 0.50
CA ASN A 261 -19.37 9.15 -0.86
C ASN A 261 -18.56 8.40 -1.90
N TRP A 262 -17.25 8.23 -1.66
CA TRP A 262 -16.40 7.48 -2.55
C TRP A 262 -16.79 6.00 -2.63
N MET A 263 -17.11 5.36 -1.50
CA MET A 263 -17.57 3.98 -1.46
C MET A 263 -18.88 3.79 -2.25
N ILE A 264 -19.80 4.76 -2.18
CA ILE A 264 -21.04 4.76 -2.97
C ILE A 264 -20.72 4.80 -4.48
N LEU A 265 -19.82 5.71 -4.88
CA LEU A 265 -19.40 5.84 -6.28
C LEU A 265 -18.73 4.58 -6.83
N GLN A 266 -18.03 3.84 -5.97
CA GLN A 266 -17.37 2.58 -6.33
C GLN A 266 -18.28 1.36 -6.22
N ASN A 267 -19.55 1.52 -5.83
CA ASN A 267 -20.45 0.42 -5.51
C ASN A 267 -19.84 -0.58 -4.51
N ASP A 268 -19.13 -0.04 -3.50
CA ASP A 268 -18.46 -0.85 -2.50
C ASP A 268 -19.47 -1.57 -1.61
N PHE A 269 -19.35 -2.88 -1.49
CA PHE A 269 -20.30 -3.70 -0.71
C PHE A 269 -20.31 -3.39 0.79
N LEU A 270 -19.27 -2.73 1.31
CA LEU A 270 -19.18 -2.31 2.70
C LEU A 270 -19.97 -1.03 3.03
N ILE A 271 -20.65 -0.43 2.05
CA ILE A 271 -21.47 0.79 2.25
C ILE A 271 -22.53 0.61 3.32
N THR A 272 -23.07 -0.60 3.45
CA THR A 272 -24.15 -0.91 4.38
C THR A 272 -23.64 -1.17 5.78
N ASP A 273 -22.36 -1.02 6.04
CA ASP A 273 -21.66 -1.48 7.26
C ASP A 273 -21.84 -2.99 7.54
N LYS A 274 -22.36 -3.72 6.56
CA LYS A 274 -22.51 -5.16 6.62
C LYS A 274 -21.35 -5.81 5.90
N MET A 275 -20.61 -6.61 6.62
CA MET A 275 -19.49 -7.35 6.06
C MET A 275 -19.94 -8.74 5.62
N PRO A 276 -19.89 -9.06 4.32
CA PRO A 276 -20.09 -10.43 3.88
C PRO A 276 -18.87 -11.24 4.28
N LEU A 277 -18.90 -11.81 5.48
CA LEU A 277 -17.88 -12.75 5.91
C LEU A 277 -17.99 -14.02 5.08
N ILE A 278 -16.92 -14.32 4.39
CA ILE A 278 -16.76 -15.61 3.74
C ILE A 278 -16.20 -16.57 4.79
N LYS A 279 -16.76 -17.78 4.87
CA LYS A 279 -16.19 -18.85 5.69
C LYS A 279 -14.69 -18.94 5.42
N PRO A 280 -13.83 -19.06 6.44
CA PRO A 280 -12.40 -19.21 6.24
C PRO A 280 -12.14 -20.34 5.26
N THR A 281 -11.42 -20.06 4.19
CA THR A 281 -11.15 -21.01 3.12
C THR A 281 -9.67 -20.99 2.77
N LEU A 282 -9.18 -22.13 2.33
CA LEU A 282 -7.82 -22.26 1.83
C LEU A 282 -7.82 -22.02 0.32
N HIS A 283 -6.98 -21.09 -0.15
CA HIS A 283 -6.84 -20.83 -1.57
C HIS A 283 -5.92 -21.87 -2.21
N PRO A 284 -6.28 -22.46 -3.38
CA PRO A 284 -5.45 -23.48 -4.03
C PRO A 284 -4.03 -23.03 -4.39
N LEU A 285 -3.85 -21.73 -4.66
CA LEU A 285 -2.54 -21.13 -4.95
C LEU A 285 -1.79 -20.67 -3.70
N ASP A 286 -2.41 -20.72 -2.53
CA ASP A 286 -1.73 -20.42 -1.27
C ASP A 286 -0.85 -21.62 -0.90
N ARG A 287 0.46 -21.39 -0.81
CA ARG A 287 1.41 -22.42 -0.36
C ARG A 287 1.10 -22.97 1.03
N LEU A 288 0.25 -22.24 1.76
CA LEU A 288 -0.18 -22.52 3.13
C LEU A 288 -1.58 -23.09 3.18
N SER A 289 -2.09 -23.56 2.07
CA SER A 289 -3.46 -24.07 1.92
C SER A 289 -3.68 -25.46 2.48
N LYS A 290 -2.66 -26.11 2.98
CA LYS A 290 -2.79 -27.43 3.60
C LYS A 290 -3.15 -27.31 5.07
N TRP A 291 -4.04 -28.18 5.54
CA TRP A 291 -4.40 -28.26 6.96
C TRP A 291 -3.18 -28.33 7.88
N ASN A 292 -2.16 -29.12 7.49
CA ASN A 292 -0.93 -29.31 8.26
C ASN A 292 -0.10 -28.02 8.42
N ASP A 293 -0.35 -27.00 7.60
CA ASP A 293 0.32 -25.70 7.70
C ASP A 293 -0.34 -24.78 8.71
N VAL A 294 -1.51 -25.13 9.22
CA VAL A 294 -2.19 -24.42 10.31
C VAL A 294 -1.46 -24.72 11.60
N SER A 295 -1.12 -23.69 12.39
CA SER A 295 -0.41 -23.88 13.64
C SER A 295 -1.19 -24.78 14.60
N GLU A 296 -0.52 -25.63 15.37
CA GLU A 296 -1.13 -26.56 16.34
C GLU A 296 -2.13 -25.86 17.27
N LYS A 297 -1.84 -24.63 17.69
CA LYS A 297 -2.73 -23.81 18.51
C LYS A 297 -4.06 -23.56 17.82
N LEU A 298 -4.08 -23.38 16.51
CA LEU A 298 -5.28 -23.15 15.73
C LEU A 298 -5.96 -24.45 15.33
N GLN A 299 -5.20 -25.49 15.04
CA GLN A 299 -5.74 -26.81 14.75
C GLN A 299 -6.61 -27.35 15.88
N GLY A 300 -6.25 -27.08 17.13
CA GLY A 300 -7.07 -27.42 18.28
C GLY A 300 -8.44 -26.71 18.35
N LYS A 301 -8.62 -25.63 17.58
CA LYS A 301 -9.85 -24.82 17.54
C LYS A 301 -10.67 -25.03 16.27
N LEU A 302 -10.03 -25.53 15.20
CA LEU A 302 -10.63 -25.78 13.90
C LEU A 302 -10.54 -27.25 13.54
N THR A 303 -11.51 -27.72 12.80
CA THR A 303 -11.50 -29.03 12.17
C THR A 303 -11.32 -28.86 10.66
N SER A 304 -10.90 -29.92 9.96
CA SER A 304 -10.80 -29.91 8.50
C SER A 304 -12.13 -29.54 7.80
N LYS A 305 -13.26 -29.76 8.48
CA LYS A 305 -14.60 -29.40 8.00
C LYS A 305 -14.85 -27.87 8.04
N ASP A 306 -14.09 -27.14 8.82
CA ASP A 306 -14.18 -25.68 8.90
C ASP A 306 -13.47 -24.99 7.74
N TYR A 307 -12.77 -25.75 6.90
CA TYR A 307 -12.07 -25.25 5.70
C TYR A 307 -12.83 -25.65 4.43
N LYS A 308 -12.94 -24.71 3.53
CA LYS A 308 -13.52 -24.91 2.21
C LYS A 308 -12.53 -24.42 1.16
N SER A 309 -12.24 -25.21 0.15
CA SER A 309 -11.49 -24.74 -1.00
C SER A 309 -12.29 -23.72 -1.76
N ILE A 310 -11.64 -22.61 -2.11
CA ILE A 310 -12.17 -21.64 -3.08
C ILE A 310 -11.49 -21.95 -4.39
N HIS A 311 -12.30 -22.11 -5.41
CA HIS A 311 -11.85 -22.13 -6.80
C HIS A 311 -12.17 -20.76 -7.38
N TYR A 312 -11.17 -20.07 -7.83
CA TYR A 312 -11.28 -18.81 -8.54
C TYR A 312 -11.35 -19.07 -10.04
#